data_20b90aa9258d2961dd22c9c4dbf4158c
#
_entry.id   20b90aa9258d2961dd22c9c4dbf4158c
#
_cell.length_a   1.000
_cell.length_b   1.000
_cell.length_c   1.000
_cell.angle_alpha   90.00
_cell.angle_beta   90.00
_cell.angle_gamma   90.00
#
_symmetry.space_group_name_H-M   'P 1'
#
loop_
_entity.id
_entity.type
_entity.pdbx_description
1 polymer ?
#
loop_
_entity_poly.entity_id
_entity_poly.type
_entity_poly.pdbx_seq_one_letter_code
_entity_poly.pdbx_strand_id
1 'polypeptide(L)'
;MDNMDQIDNTIQENKVSSFFKKVLILCLLGFLVHLAFTYYFPYLKMWMIAQKSEANNVINLAFQRDVPNANTRNVIRPSPDLMYSGCGYDVTYAPLAITAEIPETYWSISFFSKNTDNFSTINDEQINGKKRILSLIF
;
A
#
# COMPACT_ATOMS: atom_id res chain seq x y z
N MET A 1 -28.00 -57.45 17.26
CA MET A 1 -27.39 -56.28 17.90
C MET A 1 -26.31 -55.68 16.99
N ASP A 2 -25.48 -56.45 16.30
CA ASP A 2 -24.38 -55.95 15.43
C ASP A 2 -24.80 -55.04 14.28
N ASN A 3 -25.96 -55.24 13.66
CA ASN A 3 -26.36 -54.45 12.49
C ASN A 3 -26.76 -53.01 12.80
N MET A 4 -27.29 -52.73 13.99
CA MET A 4 -27.64 -51.35 14.37
C MET A 4 -26.40 -50.52 14.73
N ASP A 5 -25.42 -51.14 15.39
CA ASP A 5 -24.16 -50.46 15.74
C ASP A 5 -23.31 -50.13 14.50
N GLN A 6 -23.32 -50.97 13.46
CA GLN A 6 -22.67 -50.68 12.18
C GLN A 6 -23.34 -49.55 11.42
N ILE A 7 -24.68 -49.46 11.44
CA ILE A 7 -25.42 -48.37 10.78
C ILE A 7 -25.15 -47.04 11.48
N ASP A 8 -25.12 -47.04 12.82
CA ASP A 8 -24.86 -45.79 13.56
C ASP A 8 -23.44 -45.28 13.37
N ASN A 9 -22.46 -46.16 13.34
CA ASN A 9 -21.07 -45.81 13.04
C ASN A 9 -20.90 -45.23 11.62
N THR A 10 -21.54 -45.80 10.60
CA THR A 10 -21.47 -45.28 9.22
C THR A 10 -22.16 -43.91 9.09
N ILE A 11 -23.24 -43.66 9.81
CA ILE A 11 -23.91 -42.35 9.86
C ILE A 11 -23.03 -41.31 10.54
N GLN A 12 -22.36 -41.67 11.63
CA GLN A 12 -21.43 -40.80 12.34
C GLN A 12 -20.22 -40.46 11.47
N GLU A 13 -19.59 -41.43 10.84
CA GLU A 13 -18.47 -41.20 9.92
C GLU A 13 -18.84 -40.29 8.75
N ASN A 14 -20.01 -40.46 8.17
CA ASN A 14 -20.50 -39.60 7.08
C ASN A 14 -20.76 -38.15 7.55
N LYS A 15 -21.30 -37.95 8.76
CA LYS A 15 -21.50 -36.63 9.34
C LYS A 15 -20.17 -35.92 9.61
N VAL A 16 -19.19 -36.62 10.18
CA VAL A 16 -17.85 -36.09 10.44
C VAL A 16 -17.14 -35.73 9.14
N SER A 17 -17.17 -36.61 8.15
CA SER A 17 -16.60 -36.36 6.81
C SER A 17 -17.25 -35.16 6.13
N SER A 18 -18.59 -35.04 6.22
CA SER A 18 -19.31 -33.87 5.66
C SER A 18 -18.94 -32.56 6.35
N PHE A 19 -18.75 -32.59 7.67
CA PHE A 19 -18.31 -31.44 8.44
C PHE A 19 -16.90 -30.98 7.99
N PHE A 20 -15.94 -31.90 7.92
CA PHE A 20 -14.58 -31.58 7.46
C PHE A 20 -14.56 -31.02 6.04
N LYS A 21 -15.37 -31.56 5.12
CA LYS A 21 -15.50 -31.01 3.75
C LYS A 21 -16.01 -29.58 3.78
N LYS A 22 -17.00 -29.25 4.58
CA LYS A 22 -17.51 -27.88 4.70
C LYS A 22 -16.47 -26.92 5.27
N VAL A 23 -15.74 -27.34 6.31
CA VAL A 23 -14.64 -26.54 6.87
C VAL A 23 -13.54 -26.32 5.85
N LEU A 24 -13.16 -27.35 5.10
CA LEU A 24 -12.14 -27.23 4.05
C LEU A 24 -12.57 -26.22 2.96
N ILE A 25 -13.82 -26.30 2.50
CA ILE A 25 -14.36 -25.36 1.52
C ILE A 25 -14.34 -23.92 2.06
N LEU A 26 -14.74 -23.74 3.33
CA LEU A 26 -14.73 -22.41 3.96
C LEU A 26 -13.30 -21.85 4.07
N CYS A 27 -12.34 -22.68 4.48
CA CYS A 27 -10.92 -22.28 4.52
C CYS A 27 -10.39 -21.93 3.13
N LEU A 28 -10.73 -22.70 2.11
CA LEU A 28 -10.33 -22.43 0.73
C LEU A 28 -10.92 -21.10 0.22
N LEU A 29 -12.19 -20.86 0.46
CA LEU A 29 -12.83 -19.59 0.11
C LEU A 29 -12.19 -18.42 0.84
N GLY A 30 -11.95 -18.55 2.14
CA GLY A 30 -11.26 -17.52 2.93
C GLY A 30 -9.86 -17.23 2.40
N PHE A 31 -9.12 -18.26 2.02
CA PHE A 31 -7.80 -18.11 1.40
C PHE A 31 -7.85 -17.39 0.06
N LEU A 32 -8.80 -17.74 -0.81
CA LEU A 32 -8.97 -17.06 -2.11
C LEU A 32 -9.34 -15.58 -1.94
N VAL A 33 -10.25 -15.28 -1.00
CA VAL A 33 -10.62 -13.88 -0.68
C VAL A 33 -9.40 -13.11 -0.16
N HIS A 34 -8.61 -13.75 0.71
CA HIS A 34 -7.39 -13.12 1.23
C HIS A 34 -6.38 -12.81 0.14
N LEU A 35 -6.15 -13.74 -0.79
CA LEU A 35 -5.26 -13.50 -1.94
C LEU A 35 -5.77 -12.35 -2.82
N ALA A 36 -7.06 -12.35 -3.14
CA ALA A 36 -7.68 -11.29 -3.92
C ALA A 36 -7.55 -9.93 -3.23
N PHE A 37 -7.83 -9.87 -1.93
CA PHE A 37 -7.68 -8.65 -1.15
C PHE A 37 -6.23 -8.15 -1.14
N THR A 38 -5.25 -9.02 -0.88
CA THR A 38 -3.83 -8.66 -0.86
C THR A 38 -3.37 -8.11 -2.19
N TYR A 39 -3.85 -8.68 -3.30
CA TYR A 39 -3.50 -8.23 -4.64
C TYR A 39 -4.14 -6.89 -5.01
N TYR A 40 -5.43 -6.71 -4.75
CA TYR A 40 -6.17 -5.52 -5.19
C TYR A 40 -6.09 -4.33 -4.24
N PHE A 41 -5.81 -4.56 -2.96
CA PHE A 41 -5.80 -3.52 -1.93
C PHE A 41 -4.82 -2.36 -2.21
N PRO A 42 -3.56 -2.59 -2.66
CA PRO A 42 -2.64 -1.52 -3.01
C PRO A 42 -3.19 -0.61 -4.10
N TYR A 43 -3.74 -1.18 -5.17
CA TYR A 43 -4.36 -0.43 -6.26
C TYR A 43 -5.54 0.42 -5.78
N LEU A 44 -6.39 -0.15 -4.94
CA LEU A 44 -7.53 0.57 -4.35
C LEU A 44 -7.05 1.77 -3.52
N LYS A 45 -6.01 1.59 -2.72
CA LYS A 45 -5.44 2.69 -1.91
C LYS A 45 -4.87 3.80 -2.77
N MET A 46 -4.09 3.49 -3.79
CA MET A 46 -3.54 4.50 -4.70
C MET A 46 -4.63 5.18 -5.53
N TRP A 47 -5.65 4.44 -5.97
CA TRP A 47 -6.80 5.04 -6.63
C TRP A 47 -7.53 6.04 -5.73
N MET A 48 -7.77 5.71 -4.46
CA MET A 48 -8.38 6.64 -3.48
C MET A 48 -7.55 7.91 -3.28
N ILE A 49 -6.22 7.79 -3.25
CA ILE A 49 -5.30 8.93 -3.13
C ILE A 49 -5.40 9.80 -4.39
N ALA A 50 -5.38 9.21 -5.59
CA ALA A 50 -5.50 9.91 -6.86
C ALA A 50 -6.82 10.68 -6.93
N GLN A 51 -7.95 10.04 -6.65
CA GLN A 51 -9.27 10.67 -6.63
C GLN A 51 -9.35 11.86 -5.66
N LYS A 52 -8.73 11.73 -4.48
CA LYS A 52 -8.67 12.83 -3.53
C LYS A 52 -7.80 14.00 -4.04
N SER A 53 -6.71 13.70 -4.74
CA SER A 53 -5.84 14.71 -5.34
C SER A 53 -6.54 15.44 -6.50
N GLU A 54 -7.29 14.72 -7.33
CA GLU A 54 -8.14 15.30 -8.38
C GLU A 54 -9.22 16.23 -7.79
N ALA A 55 -9.99 15.72 -6.82
CA ALA A 55 -11.06 16.48 -6.19
C ALA A 55 -10.60 17.77 -5.53
N ASN A 56 -9.36 17.85 -5.10
CA ASN A 56 -8.74 19.04 -4.52
C ASN A 56 -7.93 19.88 -5.52
N ASN A 57 -7.89 19.50 -6.82
CA ASN A 57 -7.09 20.14 -7.86
C ASN A 57 -5.59 20.26 -7.51
N VAL A 58 -5.03 19.24 -6.85
CA VAL A 58 -3.62 19.21 -6.42
C VAL A 58 -2.78 18.16 -7.16
N ILE A 59 -3.24 17.68 -8.32
CA ILE A 59 -2.44 16.82 -9.19
C ILE A 59 -1.28 17.64 -9.77
N ASN A 60 -0.09 17.02 -9.78
CA ASN A 60 1.17 17.64 -10.19
C ASN A 60 1.57 18.87 -9.33
N LEU A 61 0.97 18.99 -8.14
CA LEU A 61 1.33 20.00 -7.15
C LEU A 61 1.89 19.34 -5.90
N ALA A 62 3.04 19.81 -5.44
CA ALA A 62 3.58 19.38 -4.18
C ALA A 62 2.83 20.04 -3.02
N PHE A 63 2.49 19.26 -2.01
CA PHE A 63 1.94 19.77 -0.76
C PHE A 63 2.81 19.35 0.41
N GLN A 64 3.02 20.26 1.32
CA GLN A 64 3.75 20.01 2.56
C GLN A 64 2.76 19.55 3.64
N ARG A 65 3.16 18.58 4.42
CA ARG A 65 2.41 18.14 5.60
C ARG A 65 2.88 18.90 6.84
N ASP A 66 2.02 19.00 7.82
CA ASP A 66 2.39 19.49 9.13
C ASP A 66 3.47 18.61 9.76
N VAL A 67 4.29 19.21 10.61
CA VAL A 67 5.31 18.48 11.36
C VAL A 67 4.64 17.39 12.20
N PRO A 68 5.13 16.14 12.11
CA PRO A 68 4.53 15.05 12.86
C PRO A 68 4.56 15.30 14.36
N ASN A 69 3.47 14.99 15.03
CA ASN A 69 3.33 15.06 16.48
C ASN A 69 2.74 13.76 17.05
N ALA A 70 2.61 13.64 18.35
CA ALA A 70 2.11 12.44 19.02
C ALA A 70 0.71 11.98 18.54
N ASN A 71 -0.10 12.90 17.97
CA ASN A 71 -1.45 12.61 17.47
C ASN A 71 -1.50 12.35 15.96
N THR A 72 -0.38 12.51 15.24
CA THR A 72 -0.34 12.31 13.79
C THR A 72 -0.50 10.83 13.47
N ARG A 73 -1.58 10.47 12.73
CA ARG A 73 -1.92 9.10 12.35
C ARG A 73 -2.08 8.90 10.83
N ASN A 74 -1.85 9.94 10.03
CA ASN A 74 -2.01 9.88 8.56
C ASN A 74 -0.95 9.00 7.90
N VAL A 75 0.23 8.90 8.52
CA VAL A 75 1.30 7.97 8.18
C VAL A 75 1.56 7.10 9.41
N ILE A 76 1.80 5.82 9.21
CA ILE A 76 2.07 4.91 10.32
C ILE A 76 3.48 5.19 10.84
N ARG A 77 3.57 5.66 12.09
CA ARG A 77 4.83 5.98 12.80
C ARG A 77 5.72 6.95 12.03
N PRO A 78 5.24 8.16 11.70
CA PRO A 78 6.11 9.16 11.09
C PRO A 78 7.23 9.53 12.06
N SER A 79 8.43 9.78 11.53
CA SER A 79 9.53 10.29 12.35
C SER A 79 9.21 11.73 12.78
N PRO A 80 9.36 12.08 14.05
CA PRO A 80 9.15 13.46 14.53
C PRO A 80 10.19 14.43 13.98
N ASP A 81 11.35 13.94 13.55
CA ASP A 81 12.50 14.73 13.08
C ASP A 81 12.47 14.99 11.58
N LEU A 82 11.47 14.46 10.86
CA LEU A 82 11.36 14.59 9.41
C LEU A 82 10.11 15.37 9.00
N MET A 83 10.29 16.29 8.08
CA MET A 83 9.19 16.93 7.36
C MET A 83 8.81 16.10 6.14
N TYR A 84 7.54 15.89 5.94
CA TYR A 84 7.01 15.10 4.83
C TYR A 84 6.29 16.00 3.84
N SER A 85 6.62 15.83 2.57
CA SER A 85 5.87 16.41 1.46
C SER A 85 5.34 15.29 0.56
N GLY A 86 4.28 15.55 -0.16
CA GLY A 86 3.70 14.59 -1.09
C GLY A 86 3.28 15.28 -2.37
N CYS A 87 3.26 14.53 -3.46
CA CYS A 87 2.74 14.97 -4.74
C CYS A 87 2.03 13.79 -5.40
N GLY A 88 0.75 13.94 -5.71
CA GLY A 88 0.06 13.05 -6.63
C GLY A 88 0.36 13.52 -8.04
N TYR A 89 0.90 12.65 -8.91
CA TYR A 89 1.32 13.03 -10.24
C TYR A 89 0.64 12.19 -11.32
N ASP A 90 0.41 12.83 -12.47
CA ASP A 90 -0.05 12.20 -13.69
C ASP A 90 0.87 12.62 -14.84
N VAL A 91 1.45 11.63 -15.51
CA VAL A 91 2.37 11.79 -16.66
C VAL A 91 1.75 11.32 -17.98
N THR A 92 0.43 11.16 -18.02
CA THR A 92 -0.28 10.67 -19.21
C THR A 92 -0.11 11.58 -20.42
N TYR A 93 -0.07 12.89 -20.20
CA TYR A 93 -0.07 13.86 -21.29
C TYR A 93 1.26 14.64 -21.44
N ALA A 94 2.06 14.70 -20.38
CA ALA A 94 3.30 15.45 -20.39
C ALA A 94 4.27 14.88 -19.35
N PRO A 95 5.60 15.00 -19.58
CA PRO A 95 6.57 14.63 -18.58
C PRO A 95 6.47 15.53 -17.35
N LEU A 96 6.71 14.96 -16.18
CA LEU A 96 6.73 15.65 -14.90
C LEU A 96 8.13 16.16 -14.60
N ALA A 97 8.28 17.46 -14.42
CA ALA A 97 9.51 18.07 -13.90
C ALA A 97 9.35 18.37 -12.41
N ILE A 98 10.21 17.77 -11.60
CA ILE A 98 10.25 18.01 -10.15
C ILE A 98 11.49 18.82 -9.83
N THR A 99 11.31 19.98 -9.21
CA THR A 99 12.40 20.82 -8.73
C THR A 99 12.27 20.96 -7.22
N ALA A 100 13.34 20.65 -6.50
CA ALA A 100 13.40 20.76 -5.06
C ALA A 100 14.68 21.45 -4.60
N GLU A 101 14.56 22.30 -3.58
CA GLU A 101 15.71 22.77 -2.84
C GLU A 101 16.19 21.68 -1.90
N ILE A 102 17.49 21.43 -1.93
CA ILE A 102 18.12 20.37 -1.16
C ILE A 102 18.69 20.97 0.14
N PRO A 103 18.23 20.51 1.32
CA PRO A 103 18.80 20.90 2.59
C PRO A 103 20.20 20.29 2.79
N GLU A 104 20.97 20.84 3.71
CA GLU A 104 22.29 20.29 4.11
C GLU A 104 22.16 19.05 5.01
N THR A 105 20.95 18.74 5.44
CA THR A 105 20.62 17.57 6.28
C THR A 105 20.10 16.43 5.40
N TYR A 106 19.81 15.28 6.04
CA TYR A 106 19.19 14.13 5.37
C TYR A 106 17.91 14.50 4.60
N TRP A 107 17.83 14.02 3.38
CA TRP A 107 16.63 14.11 2.55
C TRP A 107 16.52 12.89 1.62
N SER A 108 15.31 12.58 1.21
CA SER A 108 15.04 11.58 0.18
C SER A 108 13.75 11.88 -0.58
N ILE A 109 13.73 11.54 -1.85
CA ILE A 109 12.54 11.59 -2.71
C ILE A 109 12.30 10.17 -3.21
N SER A 110 11.11 9.64 -2.93
CA SER A 110 10.71 8.29 -3.35
C SER A 110 9.50 8.34 -4.27
N PHE A 111 9.55 7.56 -5.34
CA PHE A 111 8.51 7.48 -6.36
C PHE A 111 7.79 6.15 -6.26
N PHE A 112 6.47 6.22 -6.22
CA PHE A 112 5.61 5.05 -6.07
C PHE A 112 4.68 4.94 -7.27
N SER A 113 4.54 3.72 -7.78
CA SER A 113 3.59 3.40 -8.85
C SER A 113 2.17 3.20 -8.30
N LYS A 114 1.21 2.99 -9.21
CA LYS A 114 -0.21 2.79 -8.84
C LYS A 114 -0.49 1.53 -8.00
N ASN A 115 0.45 0.61 -7.92
CA ASN A 115 0.36 -0.60 -7.07
C ASN A 115 1.13 -0.45 -5.75
N THR A 116 1.54 0.78 -5.40
CA THR A 116 2.35 1.15 -4.23
C THR A 116 3.82 0.72 -4.27
N ASP A 117 4.30 0.13 -5.35
CA ASP A 117 5.71 -0.23 -5.48
C ASP A 117 6.58 1.02 -5.56
N ASN A 118 7.62 1.05 -4.75
CA ASN A 118 8.67 2.06 -4.85
C ASN A 118 9.61 1.68 -6.01
N PHE A 119 9.52 2.38 -7.13
CA PHE A 119 10.34 2.09 -8.30
C PHE A 119 11.61 2.95 -8.41
N SER A 120 11.69 4.05 -7.67
CA SER A 120 12.88 4.91 -7.64
C SER A 120 12.96 5.68 -6.34
N THR A 121 14.15 5.79 -5.79
CA THR A 121 14.46 6.64 -4.62
C THR A 121 15.77 7.35 -4.87
N ILE A 122 15.80 8.63 -4.57
CA ILE A 122 16.98 9.50 -4.65
C ILE A 122 17.18 10.12 -3.28
N ASN A 123 18.40 10.10 -2.78
CA ASN A 123 18.74 10.61 -1.44
C ASN A 123 20.02 11.45 -1.46
N ASP A 124 20.37 11.99 -0.30
CA ASP A 124 21.55 12.81 -0.06
C ASP A 124 22.87 12.10 -0.39
N GLU A 125 22.98 10.78 -0.14
CA GLU A 125 24.18 10.00 -0.43
C GLU A 125 24.48 9.90 -1.94
N GLN A 126 23.45 9.83 -2.77
CA GLN A 126 23.60 9.67 -4.22
C GLN A 126 24.01 10.97 -4.92
N ILE A 127 23.70 12.13 -4.38
CA ILE A 127 23.93 13.44 -5.03
C ILE A 127 25.10 14.20 -4.41
N ASN A 128 25.97 13.57 -3.64
CA ASN A 128 27.21 14.18 -3.16
C ASN A 128 27.13 15.70 -2.86
N GLY A 129 26.22 16.11 -2.02
CA GLY A 129 26.20 17.37 -1.25
C GLY A 129 26.38 18.72 -1.98
N LYS A 130 26.56 18.77 -3.30
CA LYS A 130 27.01 19.99 -4.02
C LYS A 130 25.94 20.75 -4.80
N LYS A 131 24.73 20.19 -4.97
CA LYS A 131 23.65 20.87 -5.68
C LYS A 131 22.58 21.32 -4.72
N ARG A 132 22.34 22.63 -4.68
CA ARG A 132 21.21 23.19 -3.89
C ARG A 132 19.85 22.99 -4.56
N ILE A 133 19.82 22.65 -5.83
CA ILE A 133 18.59 22.44 -6.60
C ILE A 133 18.70 21.12 -7.36
N LEU A 134 17.75 20.26 -7.14
CA LEU A 134 17.55 19.02 -7.88
C LEU A 134 16.41 19.23 -8.89
N SER A 135 16.65 18.89 -10.14
CA SER A 135 15.60 18.84 -11.16
C SER A 135 15.56 17.44 -11.77
N LEU A 136 14.42 16.80 -11.69
CA LEU A 136 14.15 15.48 -12.24
C LEU A 136 13.03 15.58 -13.27
N ILE A 137 13.18 14.85 -14.38
CA ILE A 137 12.16 14.76 -15.42
C ILE A 137 11.80 13.29 -15.60
N PHE A 138 10.52 12.97 -15.52
CA PHE A 138 9.96 11.64 -15.68
C PHE A 138 8.96 11.59 -16.83
#